data_9a8386f0ffe6b4ca7333eb60c6bbdf02
#
_entry.id   9a8386f0ffe6b4ca7333eb60c6bbdf02
#
_cell.length_a   1.000
_cell.length_b   1.000
_cell.length_c   1.000
_cell.angle_alpha   90.00
_cell.angle_beta   90.00
_cell.angle_gamma   90.00
#
_symmetry.space_group_name_H-M   'P 1'
#
loop_
_entity.id
_entity.type
_entity.pdbx_description
1 polymer ?
#
loop_
_entity_poly.entity_id
_entity_poly.type
_entity_poly.pdbx_seq_one_letter_code
_entity_poly.pdbx_strand_id
1 'polypeptide(L)'
;GIDPLELIDDYGADAMRFTICALTGIGRDVKLGRKRVEDYRAFMTKLWNAARFCEMNKVAPLPGFDPHTVRSPLGRWIIAEAEAAVIEATNALETYRFDEYAQTSYRFVWNRFCDWFLEFAKPVFNSDNAEEAAEIRAVAAHVLGMILRLLQPVVPFITDTLWHAFGFGEEGSLINAPWPLPAQPLEAQDAQRECDHIIRLITEIRTVRSEMNIPPSLMAPVLFKDASAETMDRVTRWSDSVSRMARISEITTLAGEIPNGAAQMIVDEATLILPLEGLIDLGVEKARLTKDLAKAEDEASKTEKKLGNENFVSRAKPEIVQEMRERLETQQGECVRLRAALARIG
;
A
#
# COMPACT_ATOMS: atom_id res chain seq x y z
N GLY A 1 -6.44 -34.41 1.06
CA GLY A 1 -5.91 -33.37 0.13
C GLY A 1 -7.04 -32.49 -0.37
N ILE A 2 -6.74 -31.30 -0.79
CA ILE A 2 -7.69 -30.41 -1.46
C ILE A 2 -7.55 -30.70 -2.96
N ASP A 3 -8.68 -30.88 -3.68
CA ASP A 3 -8.68 -31.04 -5.13
C ASP A 3 -8.35 -29.67 -5.79
N PRO A 4 -7.30 -29.58 -6.60
CA PRO A 4 -6.97 -28.35 -7.33
C PRO A 4 -8.09 -27.89 -8.27
N LEU A 5 -8.87 -28.80 -8.85
CA LEU A 5 -9.98 -28.45 -9.76
C LEU A 5 -11.08 -27.72 -9.02
N GLU A 6 -11.44 -28.15 -7.78
CA GLU A 6 -12.41 -27.42 -6.96
C GLU A 6 -11.94 -25.99 -6.67
N LEU A 7 -10.64 -25.80 -6.39
CA LEU A 7 -10.09 -24.46 -6.15
C LEU A 7 -10.12 -23.57 -7.40
N ILE A 8 -9.89 -24.17 -8.57
CA ILE A 8 -9.98 -23.45 -9.85
C ILE A 8 -11.41 -23.05 -10.14
N ASP A 9 -12.38 -23.93 -9.90
CA ASP A 9 -13.81 -23.66 -10.11
C ASP A 9 -14.30 -22.56 -9.16
N ASP A 10 -13.89 -22.60 -7.88
CA ASP A 10 -14.32 -21.63 -6.86
C ASP A 10 -13.64 -20.26 -6.99
N TYR A 11 -12.34 -20.23 -7.32
CA TYR A 11 -11.50 -19.02 -7.21
C TYR A 11 -10.84 -18.58 -8.51
N GLY A 12 -10.82 -19.42 -9.53
CA GLY A 12 -10.17 -19.17 -10.80
C GLY A 12 -8.73 -19.69 -10.87
N ALA A 13 -8.31 -20.05 -12.09
CA ALA A 13 -6.99 -20.63 -12.36
C ALA A 13 -5.84 -19.66 -11.98
N ASP A 14 -5.97 -18.37 -12.28
CA ASP A 14 -4.96 -17.36 -11.99
C ASP A 14 -4.70 -17.21 -10.48
N ALA A 15 -5.75 -17.21 -9.66
CA ALA A 15 -5.63 -17.14 -8.21
C ALA A 15 -4.91 -18.38 -7.66
N MET A 16 -5.25 -19.56 -8.16
CA MET A 16 -4.62 -20.82 -7.78
C MET A 16 -3.13 -20.84 -8.17
N ARG A 17 -2.80 -20.46 -9.39
CA ARG A 17 -1.41 -20.40 -9.92
C ARG A 17 -0.57 -19.40 -9.09
N PHE A 18 -1.09 -18.22 -8.85
CA PHE A 18 -0.40 -17.19 -8.04
C PHE A 18 -0.18 -17.67 -6.61
N THR A 19 -1.16 -18.36 -6.01
CA THR A 19 -1.05 -18.93 -4.66
C THR A 19 0.10 -19.92 -4.58
N ILE A 20 0.19 -20.85 -5.53
CA ILE A 20 1.27 -21.85 -5.57
C ILE A 20 2.62 -21.14 -5.69
N CYS A 21 2.74 -20.19 -6.63
CA CYS A 21 3.96 -19.41 -6.82
C CYS A 21 4.39 -18.71 -5.51
N ALA A 22 3.46 -18.03 -4.85
CA ALA A 22 3.72 -17.28 -3.62
C ALA A 22 4.08 -18.15 -2.40
N LEU A 23 3.67 -19.43 -2.41
CA LEU A 23 3.97 -20.38 -1.33
C LEU A 23 5.22 -21.24 -1.61
N THR A 24 5.75 -21.20 -2.84
CA THR A 24 6.88 -22.03 -3.25
C THR A 24 8.20 -21.39 -2.81
N GLY A 25 8.59 -21.62 -1.55
CA GLY A 25 9.90 -21.26 -1.01
C GLY A 25 10.88 -22.43 -1.12
N ILE A 26 12.18 -22.15 -1.08
CA ILE A 26 13.24 -23.17 -1.18
C ILE A 26 13.15 -24.15 0.01
N GLY A 27 13.04 -25.45 -0.29
CA GLY A 27 13.16 -26.52 0.68
C GLY A 27 12.00 -26.68 1.68
N ARG A 28 10.82 -26.14 1.37
CA ARG A 28 9.63 -26.27 2.23
C ARG A 28 8.46 -26.88 1.47
N ASP A 29 7.69 -27.73 2.17
CA ASP A 29 6.42 -28.21 1.65
C ASP A 29 5.39 -27.07 1.59
N VAL A 30 4.66 -27.02 0.47
CA VAL A 30 3.59 -26.06 0.26
C VAL A 30 2.33 -26.47 1.03
N LYS A 31 1.94 -25.70 2.04
CA LYS A 31 0.67 -25.88 2.73
C LYS A 31 -0.41 -25.04 2.04
N LEU A 32 -1.07 -25.65 1.08
CA LEU A 32 -2.17 -25.01 0.34
C LEU A 32 -3.45 -25.03 1.17
N GLY A 33 -4.05 -23.84 1.36
CA GLY A 33 -5.32 -23.67 2.06
C GLY A 33 -6.29 -22.81 1.26
N ARG A 34 -7.61 -23.11 1.33
CA ARG A 34 -8.66 -22.36 0.60
C ARG A 34 -8.58 -20.86 0.86
N LYS A 35 -8.34 -20.43 2.10
CA LYS A 35 -8.22 -19.01 2.48
C LYS A 35 -7.12 -18.29 1.71
N ARG A 36 -5.97 -18.92 1.46
CA ARG A 36 -4.87 -18.32 0.70
C ARG A 36 -5.24 -18.08 -0.76
N VAL A 37 -5.97 -19.02 -1.36
CA VAL A 37 -6.43 -18.87 -2.76
C VAL A 37 -7.50 -17.77 -2.86
N GLU A 38 -8.40 -17.68 -1.87
CA GLU A 38 -9.37 -16.59 -1.77
C GLU A 38 -8.69 -15.20 -1.65
N ASP A 39 -7.65 -15.08 -0.83
CA ASP A 39 -6.89 -13.84 -0.67
C ASP A 39 -6.26 -13.39 -2.00
N TYR A 40 -5.69 -14.32 -2.78
CA TYR A 40 -5.13 -13.99 -4.09
C TYR A 40 -6.19 -13.82 -5.18
N ARG A 41 -7.40 -14.40 -5.05
CA ARG A 41 -8.53 -14.01 -5.88
C ARG A 41 -8.87 -12.53 -5.69
N ALA A 42 -8.83 -12.03 -4.44
CA ALA A 42 -9.01 -10.60 -4.18
C ALA A 42 -7.96 -9.74 -4.91
N PHE A 43 -6.73 -10.23 -5.05
CA PHE A 43 -5.69 -9.56 -5.84
C PHE A 43 -6.05 -9.50 -7.33
N MET A 44 -6.54 -10.61 -7.93
CA MET A 44 -7.01 -10.61 -9.31
C MET A 44 -8.16 -9.61 -9.51
N THR A 45 -9.11 -9.58 -8.57
CA THR A 45 -10.21 -8.60 -8.58
C THR A 45 -9.69 -7.15 -8.47
N LYS A 46 -8.67 -6.91 -7.65
CA LYS A 46 -8.04 -5.60 -7.52
C LYS A 46 -7.41 -5.14 -8.83
N LEU A 47 -6.64 -6.03 -9.48
CA LEU A 47 -6.03 -5.77 -10.79
C LEU A 47 -7.10 -5.46 -11.86
N TRP A 48 -8.16 -6.25 -11.92
CA TRP A 48 -9.28 -6.02 -12.83
C TRP A 48 -9.92 -4.65 -12.62
N ASN A 49 -10.22 -4.31 -11.37
CA ASN A 49 -10.83 -3.02 -11.03
C ASN A 49 -9.89 -1.83 -11.34
N ALA A 50 -8.59 -1.99 -11.12
CA ALA A 50 -7.59 -0.99 -11.47
C ALA A 50 -7.55 -0.76 -12.99
N ALA A 51 -7.57 -1.83 -13.79
CA ALA A 51 -7.64 -1.75 -15.24
C ALA A 51 -8.95 -1.07 -15.71
N ARG A 52 -10.09 -1.46 -15.14
CA ARG A 52 -11.39 -0.80 -15.42
C ARG A 52 -11.36 0.70 -15.09
N PHE A 53 -10.74 1.07 -13.98
CA PHE A 53 -10.55 2.48 -13.63
C PHE A 53 -9.70 3.21 -14.67
N CYS A 54 -8.61 2.59 -15.15
CA CYS A 54 -7.78 3.14 -16.23
C CYS A 54 -8.60 3.35 -17.52
N GLU A 55 -9.38 2.35 -17.92
CA GLU A 55 -10.25 2.42 -19.11
C GLU A 55 -11.24 3.59 -19.00
N MET A 56 -11.94 3.72 -17.86
CA MET A 56 -12.90 4.80 -17.61
C MET A 56 -12.25 6.20 -17.67
N ASN A 57 -10.96 6.31 -17.36
CA ASN A 57 -10.18 7.54 -17.42
C ASN A 57 -9.44 7.72 -18.76
N LYS A 58 -9.79 6.93 -19.79
CA LYS A 58 -9.23 7.04 -21.15
C LYS A 58 -7.72 6.78 -21.20
N VAL A 59 -7.23 5.91 -20.30
CA VAL A 59 -5.85 5.44 -20.35
C VAL A 59 -5.71 4.48 -21.53
N ALA A 60 -4.78 4.77 -22.43
CA ALA A 60 -4.50 3.96 -23.61
C ALA A 60 -3.00 4.00 -23.96
N PRO A 61 -2.45 2.95 -24.57
CA PRO A 61 -1.08 2.94 -25.04
C PRO A 61 -0.78 4.13 -25.94
N LEU A 62 0.37 4.77 -25.74
CA LEU A 62 0.86 5.85 -26.58
C LEU A 62 2.03 5.31 -27.43
N PRO A 63 1.89 5.19 -28.75
CA PRO A 63 2.96 4.75 -29.61
C PRO A 63 4.20 5.66 -29.47
N GLY A 64 5.39 5.06 -29.32
CA GLY A 64 6.63 5.80 -29.14
C GLY A 64 6.79 6.50 -27.79
N PHE A 65 6.01 6.10 -26.78
CA PHE A 65 6.17 6.62 -25.41
C PHE A 65 7.59 6.36 -24.89
N ASP A 66 8.27 7.42 -24.47
CA ASP A 66 9.59 7.38 -23.86
C ASP A 66 9.49 7.77 -22.36
N PRO A 67 9.72 6.85 -21.42
CA PRO A 67 9.64 7.12 -19.99
C PRO A 67 10.64 8.20 -19.53
N HIS A 68 11.76 8.40 -20.23
CA HIS A 68 12.77 9.40 -19.89
C HIS A 68 12.33 10.84 -20.19
N THR A 69 11.25 11.05 -20.94
CA THR A 69 10.70 12.37 -21.25
C THR A 69 9.65 12.86 -20.25
N VAL A 70 9.24 11.99 -19.32
CA VAL A 70 8.22 12.29 -18.31
C VAL A 70 8.71 13.35 -17.33
N ARG A 71 7.90 14.39 -17.12
CA ARG A 71 8.23 15.55 -16.27
C ARG A 71 7.55 15.50 -14.91
N SER A 72 6.32 14.99 -14.84
CA SER A 72 5.55 14.91 -13.61
C SER A 72 6.28 14.06 -12.55
N PRO A 73 6.46 14.58 -11.31
CA PRO A 73 6.99 13.77 -10.22
C PRO A 73 6.20 12.47 -9.99
N LEU A 74 4.87 12.52 -10.09
CA LEU A 74 4.00 11.35 -9.98
C LEU A 74 4.32 10.30 -11.06
N GLY A 75 4.47 10.74 -12.31
CA GLY A 75 4.78 9.86 -13.43
C GLY A 75 6.17 9.24 -13.30
N ARG A 76 7.18 10.05 -12.99
CA ARG A 76 8.57 9.57 -12.80
C ARG A 76 8.68 8.59 -11.64
N TRP A 77 8.00 8.88 -10.53
CA TRP A 77 7.96 8.00 -9.37
C TRP A 77 7.41 6.62 -9.70
N ILE A 78 6.22 6.53 -10.31
CA ILE A 78 5.61 5.21 -10.55
C ILE A 78 6.34 4.39 -11.61
N ILE A 79 6.98 5.04 -12.61
CA ILE A 79 7.84 4.35 -13.58
C ILE A 79 9.04 3.75 -12.85
N ALA A 80 9.74 4.53 -12.02
CA ALA A 80 10.89 4.04 -11.26
C ALA A 80 10.52 2.89 -10.30
N GLU A 81 9.36 2.97 -9.65
CA GLU A 81 8.83 1.87 -8.81
C GLU A 81 8.53 0.61 -9.63
N ALA A 82 7.96 0.77 -10.83
CA ALA A 82 7.69 -0.34 -11.73
C ALA A 82 8.98 -1.02 -12.21
N GLU A 83 9.96 -0.22 -12.63
CA GLU A 83 11.26 -0.71 -13.09
C GLU A 83 12.03 -1.43 -11.97
N ALA A 84 12.03 -0.87 -10.77
CA ALA A 84 12.64 -1.50 -9.59
C ALA A 84 11.97 -2.84 -9.27
N ALA A 85 10.63 -2.91 -9.33
CA ALA A 85 9.89 -4.15 -9.10
C ALA A 85 10.21 -5.21 -10.17
N VAL A 86 10.34 -4.81 -11.45
CA VAL A 86 10.72 -5.73 -12.53
C VAL A 86 12.15 -6.25 -12.34
N ILE A 87 13.10 -5.41 -11.96
CA ILE A 87 14.49 -5.81 -11.68
C ILE A 87 14.54 -6.80 -10.52
N GLU A 88 13.86 -6.49 -9.40
CA GLU A 88 13.80 -7.37 -8.22
C GLU A 88 13.14 -8.72 -8.56
N ALA A 89 12.02 -8.70 -9.30
CA ALA A 89 11.33 -9.89 -9.76
C ALA A 89 12.18 -10.73 -10.72
N THR A 90 12.96 -10.10 -11.61
CA THR A 90 13.88 -10.78 -12.50
C THR A 90 14.95 -11.53 -11.72
N ASN A 91 15.57 -10.87 -10.74
CA ASN A 91 16.56 -11.49 -9.87
C ASN A 91 15.99 -12.68 -9.08
N ALA A 92 14.75 -12.53 -8.60
CA ALA A 92 14.06 -13.61 -7.91
C ALA A 92 13.81 -14.82 -8.82
N LEU A 93 13.39 -14.60 -10.06
CA LEU A 93 13.19 -15.67 -11.04
C LEU A 93 14.50 -16.35 -11.43
N GLU A 94 15.58 -15.60 -11.65
CA GLU A 94 16.91 -16.14 -11.99
C GLU A 94 17.51 -17.00 -10.86
N THR A 95 17.14 -16.70 -9.61
CA THR A 95 17.54 -17.46 -8.42
C THR A 95 16.51 -18.48 -7.95
N TYR A 96 15.47 -18.74 -8.76
CA TYR A 96 14.38 -19.68 -8.45
C TYR A 96 13.61 -19.36 -7.16
N ARG A 97 13.58 -18.09 -6.76
CA ARG A 97 12.82 -17.59 -5.61
C ARG A 97 11.43 -17.11 -6.05
N PHE A 98 10.57 -18.08 -6.38
CA PHE A 98 9.21 -17.79 -6.88
C PHE A 98 8.34 -17.09 -5.85
N ASP A 99 8.55 -17.37 -4.57
CA ASP A 99 7.92 -16.67 -3.45
C ASP A 99 8.26 -15.16 -3.44
N GLU A 100 9.54 -14.81 -3.65
CA GLU A 100 9.98 -13.41 -3.70
C GLU A 100 9.45 -12.70 -4.96
N TYR A 101 9.48 -13.37 -6.12
CA TYR A 101 8.84 -12.83 -7.32
C TYR A 101 7.37 -12.50 -7.10
N ALA A 102 6.60 -13.42 -6.51
CA ALA A 102 5.19 -13.20 -6.24
C ALA A 102 4.97 -12.06 -5.24
N GLN A 103 5.75 -11.99 -4.16
CA GLN A 103 5.66 -10.92 -3.17
C GLN A 103 6.01 -9.55 -3.75
N THR A 104 7.06 -9.45 -4.55
CA THR A 104 7.48 -8.20 -5.18
C THR A 104 6.43 -7.71 -6.16
N SER A 105 5.93 -8.60 -7.02
CA SER A 105 4.85 -8.28 -7.95
C SER A 105 3.57 -7.83 -7.22
N TYR A 106 3.17 -8.55 -6.17
CA TYR A 106 2.01 -8.20 -5.35
C TYR A 106 2.16 -6.84 -4.69
N ARG A 107 3.29 -6.58 -4.00
CA ARG A 107 3.55 -5.31 -3.31
C ARG A 107 3.53 -4.13 -4.28
N PHE A 108 4.17 -4.27 -5.43
CA PHE A 108 4.16 -3.20 -6.43
C PHE A 108 2.75 -2.93 -6.96
N VAL A 109 2.06 -3.97 -7.44
CA VAL A 109 0.75 -3.79 -8.08
C VAL A 109 -0.31 -3.33 -7.08
N TRP A 110 -0.40 -3.98 -5.92
CA TRP A 110 -1.41 -3.64 -4.93
C TRP A 110 -1.12 -2.31 -4.25
N ASN A 111 0.07 -2.19 -3.62
CA ASN A 111 0.35 -1.05 -2.76
C ASN A 111 0.78 0.19 -3.55
N ARG A 112 1.72 0.06 -4.50
CA ARG A 112 2.26 1.23 -5.21
C ARG A 112 1.33 1.70 -6.33
N PHE A 113 0.94 0.79 -7.23
CA PHE A 113 0.11 1.15 -8.37
C PHE A 113 -1.34 1.41 -7.97
N CYS A 114 -2.02 0.43 -7.34
CA CYS A 114 -3.45 0.56 -7.06
C CYS A 114 -3.76 1.52 -5.90
N ASP A 115 -3.06 1.40 -4.75
CA ASP A 115 -3.43 2.14 -3.54
C ASP A 115 -2.89 3.58 -3.54
N TRP A 116 -1.76 3.84 -4.22
CA TRP A 116 -1.17 5.17 -4.23
C TRP A 116 -1.23 5.85 -5.59
N PHE A 117 -0.63 5.26 -6.64
CA PHE A 117 -0.54 5.94 -7.93
C PHE A 117 -1.92 6.27 -8.50
N LEU A 118 -2.83 5.30 -8.58
CA LEU A 118 -4.16 5.56 -9.11
C LEU A 118 -4.95 6.57 -8.25
N GLU A 119 -4.75 6.56 -6.93
CA GLU A 119 -5.38 7.57 -6.06
C GLU A 119 -4.80 8.96 -6.29
N PHE A 120 -3.51 9.10 -6.47
CA PHE A 120 -2.88 10.39 -6.83
C PHE A 120 -3.25 10.85 -8.24
N ALA A 121 -3.44 9.93 -9.18
CA ALA A 121 -3.81 10.25 -10.55
C ALA A 121 -5.26 10.76 -10.69
N LYS A 122 -6.17 10.43 -9.75
CA LYS A 122 -7.58 10.86 -9.82
C LYS A 122 -7.77 12.37 -10.01
N PRO A 123 -7.20 13.25 -9.18
CA PRO A 123 -7.32 14.70 -9.38
C PRO A 123 -6.67 15.15 -10.70
N VAL A 124 -5.54 14.55 -11.11
CA VAL A 124 -4.86 14.89 -12.34
C VAL A 124 -5.71 14.55 -13.57
N PHE A 125 -6.35 13.38 -13.61
CA PHE A 125 -7.23 12.98 -14.71
C PHE A 125 -8.42 13.92 -14.91
N ASN A 126 -8.87 14.58 -13.84
CA ASN A 126 -10.00 15.50 -13.83
C ASN A 126 -9.59 16.98 -13.77
N SER A 127 -8.29 17.27 -13.88
CA SER A 127 -7.78 18.64 -13.86
C SER A 127 -7.98 19.36 -15.19
N ASP A 128 -7.96 20.69 -15.15
CA ASP A 128 -7.97 21.53 -16.34
C ASP A 128 -6.60 21.55 -17.06
N ASN A 129 -5.54 21.00 -16.45
CA ASN A 129 -4.22 20.83 -17.04
C ASN A 129 -4.22 19.62 -17.99
N ALA A 130 -4.63 19.87 -19.24
CA ALA A 130 -4.76 18.81 -20.25
C ALA A 130 -3.41 18.14 -20.59
N GLU A 131 -2.28 18.87 -20.52
CA GLU A 131 -0.94 18.35 -20.82
C GLU A 131 -0.52 17.34 -19.76
N GLU A 132 -0.63 17.68 -18.48
CA GLU A 132 -0.30 16.80 -17.37
C GLU A 132 -1.24 15.59 -17.32
N ALA A 133 -2.54 15.79 -17.55
CA ALA A 133 -3.50 14.70 -17.61
C ALA A 133 -3.18 13.72 -18.75
N ALA A 134 -2.74 14.20 -19.91
CA ALA A 134 -2.31 13.36 -21.03
C ALA A 134 -1.03 12.59 -20.68
N GLU A 135 -0.04 13.25 -20.08
CA GLU A 135 1.20 12.61 -19.64
C GLU A 135 0.91 11.49 -18.63
N ILE A 136 0.10 11.74 -17.59
CA ILE A 136 -0.21 10.73 -16.57
C ILE A 136 -1.04 9.58 -17.14
N ARG A 137 -1.91 9.81 -18.14
CA ARG A 137 -2.58 8.72 -18.85
C ARG A 137 -1.60 7.83 -19.62
N ALA A 138 -0.63 8.43 -20.33
CA ALA A 138 0.41 7.69 -21.04
C ALA A 138 1.29 6.88 -20.08
N VAL A 139 1.69 7.48 -18.95
CA VAL A 139 2.41 6.80 -17.85
C VAL A 139 1.60 5.63 -17.31
N ALA A 140 0.32 5.85 -17.01
CA ALA A 140 -0.54 4.78 -16.49
C ALA A 140 -0.65 3.60 -17.47
N ALA A 141 -0.77 3.88 -18.77
CA ALA A 141 -0.80 2.84 -19.81
C ALA A 141 0.55 2.10 -19.89
N HIS A 142 1.67 2.81 -19.88
CA HIS A 142 3.01 2.21 -19.90
C HIS A 142 3.21 1.27 -18.71
N VAL A 143 2.93 1.74 -17.50
CA VAL A 143 3.08 0.96 -16.26
C VAL A 143 2.10 -0.22 -16.23
N LEU A 144 0.86 -0.05 -16.67
CA LEU A 144 -0.09 -1.17 -16.80
C LEU A 144 0.45 -2.23 -17.77
N GLY A 145 1.00 -1.83 -18.91
CA GLY A 145 1.66 -2.75 -19.85
C GLY A 145 2.85 -3.49 -19.24
N MET A 146 3.62 -2.84 -18.37
CA MET A 146 4.69 -3.51 -17.59
C MET A 146 4.11 -4.51 -16.59
N ILE A 147 3.05 -4.16 -15.86
CA ILE A 147 2.36 -5.04 -14.91
C ILE A 147 1.84 -6.30 -15.59
N LEU A 148 1.18 -6.14 -16.75
CA LEU A 148 0.64 -7.29 -17.47
C LEU A 148 1.74 -8.26 -17.92
N ARG A 149 2.86 -7.75 -18.43
CA ARG A 149 4.04 -8.56 -18.79
C ARG A 149 4.71 -9.20 -17.58
N LEU A 150 4.83 -8.45 -16.49
CA LEU A 150 5.41 -8.94 -15.23
C LEU A 150 4.60 -10.11 -14.66
N LEU A 151 3.27 -10.04 -14.67
CA LEU A 151 2.39 -11.03 -14.08
C LEU A 151 2.07 -12.22 -15.00
N GLN A 152 2.22 -12.06 -16.31
CA GLN A 152 1.82 -13.04 -17.31
C GLN A 152 2.31 -14.47 -17.06
N PRO A 153 3.58 -14.73 -16.66
CA PRO A 153 4.07 -16.10 -16.47
C PRO A 153 3.26 -16.91 -15.44
N VAL A 154 2.69 -16.25 -14.45
CA VAL A 154 1.96 -16.88 -13.35
C VAL A 154 0.45 -16.67 -13.44
N VAL A 155 0.03 -15.52 -13.98
CA VAL A 155 -1.38 -15.08 -14.07
C VAL A 155 -1.78 -14.83 -15.54
N PRO A 156 -1.75 -15.87 -16.40
CA PRO A 156 -1.86 -15.67 -17.84
C PRO A 156 -3.26 -15.24 -18.32
N PHE A 157 -4.34 -15.66 -17.67
CA PHE A 157 -5.68 -15.47 -18.23
C PHE A 157 -6.18 -14.04 -18.10
N ILE A 158 -6.13 -13.46 -16.91
CA ILE A 158 -6.56 -12.06 -16.69
C ILE A 158 -5.63 -11.09 -17.41
N THR A 159 -4.32 -11.35 -17.41
CA THR A 159 -3.34 -10.46 -18.05
C THR A 159 -3.49 -10.45 -19.55
N ASP A 160 -3.73 -11.57 -20.19
CA ASP A 160 -3.96 -11.66 -21.64
C ASP A 160 -5.28 -10.97 -22.02
N THR A 161 -6.34 -11.19 -21.23
CA THR A 161 -7.62 -10.52 -21.42
C THR A 161 -7.47 -8.99 -21.37
N LEU A 162 -6.74 -8.46 -20.37
CA LEU A 162 -6.51 -7.03 -20.23
C LEU A 162 -5.57 -6.49 -21.31
N TRP A 163 -4.58 -7.26 -21.73
CA TRP A 163 -3.66 -6.90 -22.83
C TRP A 163 -4.42 -6.57 -24.10
N HIS A 164 -5.33 -7.46 -24.48
CA HIS A 164 -6.15 -7.25 -25.66
C HIS A 164 -7.18 -6.12 -25.48
N ALA A 165 -7.82 -6.03 -24.31
CA ALA A 165 -8.81 -4.99 -24.02
C ALA A 165 -8.25 -3.57 -24.11
N PHE A 166 -6.97 -3.37 -23.74
CA PHE A 166 -6.29 -2.08 -23.81
C PHE A 166 -5.61 -1.78 -25.15
N GLY A 167 -5.67 -2.71 -26.13
CA GLY A 167 -5.04 -2.52 -27.42
C GLY A 167 -3.52 -2.71 -27.44
N PHE A 168 -2.93 -3.27 -26.38
CA PHE A 168 -1.52 -3.68 -26.39
C PHE A 168 -1.26 -4.84 -27.39
N GLY A 169 -2.30 -5.53 -27.81
CA GLY A 169 -2.25 -6.72 -28.64
C GLY A 169 -2.07 -6.46 -30.14
N GLU A 170 -1.95 -5.21 -30.60
CA GLU A 170 -1.71 -4.92 -32.03
C GLU A 170 -0.40 -5.52 -32.54
N GLU A 171 0.60 -5.71 -31.68
CA GLU A 171 1.89 -6.31 -31.98
C GLU A 171 1.96 -7.83 -31.70
N GLY A 172 0.83 -8.45 -31.28
CA GLY A 172 0.75 -9.87 -31.01
C GLY A 172 0.28 -10.25 -29.60
N SER A 173 0.32 -11.56 -29.32
CA SER A 173 -0.10 -12.11 -28.01
C SER A 173 0.86 -11.74 -26.89
N LEU A 174 0.33 -11.48 -25.70
CA LEU A 174 1.11 -11.16 -24.50
C LEU A 174 2.20 -12.19 -24.16
N ILE A 175 1.95 -13.48 -24.44
CA ILE A 175 2.93 -14.55 -24.20
C ILE A 175 4.24 -14.38 -25.00
N ASN A 176 4.18 -13.68 -26.13
CA ASN A 176 5.33 -13.39 -26.99
C ASN A 176 5.90 -11.98 -26.75
N ALA A 177 5.26 -11.18 -25.90
CA ALA A 177 5.75 -9.85 -25.58
C ALA A 177 7.10 -9.93 -24.82
N PRO A 178 8.04 -9.02 -25.08
CA PRO A 178 9.33 -9.02 -24.40
C PRO A 178 9.15 -8.76 -22.91
N TRP A 179 10.00 -9.40 -22.10
CA TRP A 179 10.05 -9.15 -20.67
C TRP A 179 10.33 -7.67 -20.39
N PRO A 180 9.62 -7.02 -19.43
CA PRO A 180 9.65 -5.57 -19.30
C PRO A 180 10.90 -5.03 -18.57
N LEU A 181 12.04 -5.69 -18.68
CA LEU A 181 13.30 -5.24 -18.07
C LEU A 181 13.73 -3.93 -18.74
N PRO A 182 13.96 -2.83 -17.99
CA PRO A 182 14.41 -1.58 -18.58
C PRO A 182 15.86 -1.72 -19.07
N ALA A 183 16.13 -1.20 -20.27
CA ALA A 183 17.50 -1.15 -20.81
C ALA A 183 18.36 -0.17 -19.99
N GLN A 184 17.77 0.94 -19.57
CA GLN A 184 18.35 1.92 -18.67
C GLN A 184 17.25 2.34 -17.68
N PRO A 185 17.39 2.05 -16.37
CA PRO A 185 16.41 2.47 -15.38
C PRO A 185 16.32 4.00 -15.27
N LEU A 186 15.10 4.48 -15.01
CA LEU A 186 14.83 5.90 -14.85
C LEU A 186 15.44 6.44 -13.55
N GLU A 187 16.29 7.44 -13.64
CA GLU A 187 16.77 8.16 -12.46
C GLU A 187 15.68 9.13 -11.97
N ALA A 188 15.04 8.80 -10.85
CA ALA A 188 13.91 9.53 -10.30
C ALA A 188 13.98 9.72 -8.78
N GLN A 189 15.19 9.79 -8.19
CA GLN A 189 15.38 9.88 -6.73
C GLN A 189 14.69 11.09 -6.10
N ASP A 190 14.61 12.21 -6.82
CA ASP A 190 13.89 13.41 -6.42
C ASP A 190 12.38 13.16 -6.34
N ALA A 191 11.81 12.56 -7.39
CA ALA A 191 10.40 12.20 -7.44
C ALA A 191 10.04 11.13 -6.39
N GLN A 192 10.91 10.16 -6.17
CA GLN A 192 10.74 9.14 -5.13
C GLN A 192 10.71 9.78 -3.73
N ARG A 193 11.67 10.65 -3.41
CA ARG A 193 11.67 11.37 -2.11
C ARG A 193 10.40 12.21 -1.93
N GLU A 194 9.95 12.88 -2.98
CA GLU A 194 8.73 13.70 -2.92
C GLU A 194 7.48 12.86 -2.69
N CYS A 195 7.24 11.83 -3.50
CA CYS A 195 6.05 10.98 -3.36
C CYS A 195 6.06 10.17 -2.06
N ASP A 196 7.20 9.63 -1.65
CA ASP A 196 7.31 8.89 -0.39
C ASP A 196 7.09 9.78 0.83
N HIS A 197 7.51 11.06 0.78
CA HIS A 197 7.17 12.03 1.83
C HIS A 197 5.66 12.23 1.93
N ILE A 198 4.97 12.48 0.82
CA ILE A 198 3.52 12.66 0.79
C ILE A 198 2.79 11.38 1.25
N ILE A 199 3.27 10.21 0.87
CA ILE A 199 2.72 8.93 1.32
C ILE A 199 2.85 8.79 2.84
N ARG A 200 4.02 9.09 3.43
CA ARG A 200 4.22 9.06 4.89
C ARG A 200 3.28 10.04 5.58
N LEU A 201 3.19 11.27 5.08
CA LEU A 201 2.34 12.32 5.62
C LEU A 201 0.86 11.88 5.66
N ILE A 202 0.32 11.40 4.55
CA ILE A 202 -1.06 10.91 4.48
C ILE A 202 -1.25 9.70 5.41
N THR A 203 -0.28 8.79 5.45
CA THR A 203 -0.35 7.58 6.29
C THR A 203 -0.39 7.95 7.78
N GLU A 204 0.48 8.86 8.23
CA GLU A 204 0.50 9.31 9.62
C GLU A 204 -0.80 10.00 10.03
N ILE A 205 -1.34 10.88 9.18
CA ILE A 205 -2.62 11.53 9.45
C ILE A 205 -3.75 10.48 9.55
N ARG A 206 -3.79 9.51 8.64
CA ARG A 206 -4.78 8.43 8.67
C ARG A 206 -4.65 7.56 9.91
N THR A 207 -3.43 7.27 10.33
CA THR A 207 -3.13 6.50 11.53
C THR A 207 -3.68 7.21 12.77
N VAL A 208 -3.35 8.49 12.93
CA VAL A 208 -3.85 9.29 14.06
C VAL A 208 -5.38 9.41 14.04
N ARG A 209 -5.98 9.65 12.88
CA ARG A 209 -7.44 9.69 12.74
C ARG A 209 -8.10 8.37 13.17
N SER A 210 -7.49 7.24 12.80
CA SER A 210 -7.98 5.91 13.20
C SER A 210 -7.80 5.65 14.69
N GLU A 211 -6.64 5.98 15.25
CA GLU A 211 -6.35 5.83 16.68
C GLU A 211 -7.27 6.67 17.56
N MET A 212 -7.58 7.90 17.11
CA MET A 212 -8.48 8.84 17.79
C MET A 212 -9.96 8.61 17.44
N ASN A 213 -10.27 7.55 16.71
CA ASN A 213 -11.63 7.18 16.32
C ASN A 213 -12.40 8.32 15.62
N ILE A 214 -11.69 9.16 14.84
CA ILE A 214 -12.30 10.26 14.09
C ILE A 214 -13.12 9.68 12.93
N PRO A 215 -14.43 9.99 12.85
CA PRO A 215 -15.26 9.46 11.76
C PRO A 215 -14.69 9.78 10.38
N PRO A 216 -14.69 8.80 9.44
CA PRO A 216 -14.15 9.02 8.09
C PRO A 216 -14.85 10.12 7.29
N SER A 217 -16.08 10.46 7.65
CA SER A 217 -16.86 11.52 6.99
C SER A 217 -16.40 12.94 7.39
N LEU A 218 -15.78 13.10 8.57
CA LEU A 218 -15.35 14.41 9.05
C LEU A 218 -14.06 14.85 8.36
N MET A 219 -14.02 16.12 7.96
CA MET A 219 -12.81 16.81 7.52
C MET A 219 -12.19 17.55 8.70
N ALA A 220 -10.87 17.56 8.78
CA ALA A 220 -10.14 18.20 9.89
C ALA A 220 -9.05 19.13 9.35
N PRO A 221 -8.78 20.28 9.98
CA PRO A 221 -7.61 21.09 9.64
C PRO A 221 -6.33 20.41 10.12
N VAL A 222 -5.22 20.65 9.42
CA VAL A 222 -3.87 20.26 9.85
C VAL A 222 -2.97 21.48 9.86
N LEU A 223 -2.27 21.66 10.99
CA LEU A 223 -1.30 22.74 11.19
C LEU A 223 0.12 22.14 11.08
N PHE A 224 0.98 22.84 10.39
CA PHE A 224 2.39 22.47 10.24
C PHE A 224 3.24 23.39 11.13
N LYS A 225 4.05 22.81 12.00
CA LYS A 225 5.04 23.49 12.80
C LYS A 225 6.44 22.99 12.45
N ASP A 226 7.40 23.90 12.41
CA ASP A 226 8.80 23.63 12.10
C ASP A 226 9.05 23.00 10.71
N ALA A 227 8.08 23.09 9.81
CA ALA A 227 8.21 22.64 8.45
C ALA A 227 9.13 23.58 7.63
N SER A 228 10.02 22.97 6.84
CA SER A 228 10.86 23.72 5.88
C SER A 228 10.02 24.32 4.75
N ALA A 229 10.55 25.35 4.09
CA ALA A 229 9.91 25.90 2.89
C ALA A 229 9.73 24.83 1.81
N GLU A 230 10.71 23.95 1.62
CA GLU A 230 10.64 22.85 0.66
C GLU A 230 9.48 21.90 0.98
N THR A 231 9.30 21.54 2.26
CA THR A 231 8.18 20.70 2.71
C THR A 231 6.84 21.37 2.46
N MET A 232 6.69 22.67 2.77
CA MET A 232 5.45 23.40 2.51
C MET A 232 5.15 23.55 1.03
N ASP A 233 6.15 23.81 0.19
CA ASP A 233 5.99 23.85 -1.27
C ASP A 233 5.52 22.51 -1.82
N ARG A 234 6.11 21.41 -1.32
CA ARG A 234 5.73 20.04 -1.67
C ARG A 234 4.28 19.76 -1.28
N VAL A 235 3.91 20.03 -0.03
CA VAL A 235 2.54 19.84 0.47
C VAL A 235 1.55 20.69 -0.31
N THR A 236 1.92 21.90 -0.70
CA THR A 236 1.07 22.77 -1.52
C THR A 236 0.82 22.20 -2.90
N ARG A 237 1.84 21.66 -3.57
CA ARG A 237 1.68 20.98 -4.88
C ARG A 237 0.75 19.78 -4.80
N TRP A 238 0.75 19.05 -3.68
CA TRP A 238 -0.05 17.84 -3.46
C TRP A 238 -1.31 18.07 -2.62
N SER A 239 -1.70 19.34 -2.40
CA SER A 239 -2.78 19.71 -1.48
C SER A 239 -4.10 19.00 -1.76
N ASP A 240 -4.49 18.87 -3.03
CA ASP A 240 -5.71 18.17 -3.43
C ASP A 240 -5.67 16.68 -3.05
N SER A 241 -4.55 16.03 -3.28
CA SER A 241 -4.35 14.62 -2.93
C SER A 241 -4.33 14.43 -1.41
N VAL A 242 -3.61 15.29 -0.68
CA VAL A 242 -3.53 15.25 0.79
C VAL A 242 -4.92 15.49 1.39
N SER A 243 -5.60 16.55 0.96
CA SER A 243 -6.95 16.89 1.45
C SER A 243 -7.94 15.76 1.23
N ARG A 244 -7.96 15.20 0.03
CA ARG A 244 -8.87 14.12 -0.31
C ARG A 244 -8.53 12.82 0.41
N MET A 245 -7.26 12.41 0.40
CA MET A 245 -6.84 11.10 0.91
C MET A 245 -6.72 11.07 2.44
N ALA A 246 -6.32 12.16 3.07
CA ALA A 246 -6.22 12.27 4.53
C ALA A 246 -7.46 12.92 5.17
N ARG A 247 -8.46 13.32 4.38
CA ARG A 247 -9.69 14.00 4.85
C ARG A 247 -9.36 15.29 5.60
N ILE A 248 -8.56 16.15 4.97
CA ILE A 248 -8.11 17.44 5.49
C ILE A 248 -8.91 18.57 4.85
N SER A 249 -9.46 19.43 5.69
CA SER A 249 -10.22 20.62 5.26
C SER A 249 -9.32 21.79 4.91
N GLU A 250 -8.23 21.96 5.64
CA GLU A 250 -7.32 23.08 5.52
C GLU A 250 -5.90 22.67 5.94
N ILE A 251 -4.91 23.24 5.26
CA ILE A 251 -3.48 23.08 5.57
C ILE A 251 -2.90 24.45 5.85
N THR A 252 -2.42 24.69 7.07
CA THR A 252 -1.85 25.97 7.49
C THR A 252 -0.56 25.77 8.29
N THR A 253 0.19 26.84 8.52
CA THR A 253 1.38 26.83 9.38
C THR A 253 1.08 27.38 10.76
N LEU A 254 1.71 26.82 11.79
CA LEU A 254 1.60 27.28 13.17
C LEU A 254 2.91 27.95 13.61
N ALA A 255 2.85 29.24 13.92
CA ALA A 255 4.00 30.01 14.41
C ALA A 255 4.08 30.10 15.96
N GLY A 256 3.11 29.53 16.68
CA GLY A 256 2.98 29.66 18.12
C GLY A 256 3.03 28.33 18.89
N GLU A 257 2.41 28.34 20.06
CA GLU A 257 2.24 27.15 20.90
C GLU A 257 1.21 26.20 20.31
N ILE A 258 1.43 24.90 20.54
CA ILE A 258 0.50 23.86 20.08
C ILE A 258 -0.79 23.95 20.91
N PRO A 259 -1.97 23.97 20.26
CA PRO A 259 -3.25 24.01 20.97
C PRO A 259 -3.42 22.81 21.91
N ASN A 260 -3.99 23.05 23.09
CA ASN A 260 -4.38 21.97 23.99
C ASN A 260 -5.40 21.05 23.30
N GLY A 261 -5.31 19.76 23.55
CA GLY A 261 -6.24 18.79 22.96
C GLY A 261 -6.06 18.58 21.45
N ALA A 262 -4.85 18.78 20.94
CA ALA A 262 -4.47 18.46 19.57
C ALA A 262 -3.58 17.23 19.55
N ALA A 263 -3.82 16.33 18.60
CA ALA A 263 -2.92 15.22 18.34
C ALA A 263 -1.70 15.69 17.53
N GLN A 264 -0.52 15.21 17.90
CA GLN A 264 0.73 15.55 17.26
C GLN A 264 1.34 14.33 16.57
N MET A 265 1.96 14.55 15.42
CA MET A 265 2.71 13.55 14.67
C MET A 265 3.92 14.19 14.01
N ILE A 266 5.02 13.46 13.94
CA ILE A 266 6.25 13.93 13.33
C ILE A 266 6.42 13.23 11.98
N VAL A 267 6.60 14.02 10.94
CA VAL A 267 6.93 13.54 9.60
C VAL A 267 8.17 14.29 9.13
N ASP A 268 9.26 13.55 9.03
CA ASP A 268 10.60 14.10 8.78
C ASP A 268 10.95 15.20 9.80
N GLU A 269 11.19 16.45 9.38
CA GLU A 269 11.49 17.57 10.28
C GLU A 269 10.23 18.27 10.83
N ALA A 270 9.07 18.05 10.18
CA ALA A 270 7.84 18.79 10.49
C ALA A 270 7.02 18.11 11.60
N THR A 271 6.45 18.91 12.48
CA THR A 271 5.41 18.49 13.42
C THR A 271 4.04 18.85 12.84
N LEU A 272 3.25 17.82 12.54
CA LEU A 272 1.85 17.97 12.11
C LEU A 272 0.95 17.96 13.35
N ILE A 273 0.02 18.87 13.38
CA ILE A 273 -0.88 19.08 14.50
C ILE A 273 -2.31 18.96 14.00
N LEU A 274 -3.05 18.03 14.57
CA LEU A 274 -4.46 17.77 14.26
C LEU A 274 -5.30 18.23 15.45
N PRO A 275 -5.93 19.42 15.43
CA PRO A 275 -6.86 19.86 16.47
C PRO A 275 -8.03 18.88 16.58
N LEU A 276 -8.29 18.37 17.78
CA LEU A 276 -9.35 17.37 18.01
C LEU A 276 -10.62 18.01 18.57
N GLU A 277 -10.56 19.27 18.99
CA GLU A 277 -11.71 20.01 19.49
C GLU A 277 -12.80 20.13 18.41
N GLY A 278 -14.02 19.76 18.76
CA GLY A 278 -15.15 19.73 17.83
C GLY A 278 -15.18 18.50 16.88
N LEU A 279 -14.13 17.68 16.85
CA LEU A 279 -14.10 16.43 16.07
C LEU A 279 -14.50 15.23 16.92
N ILE A 280 -14.02 15.19 18.17
CA ILE A 280 -14.28 14.12 19.13
C ILE A 280 -14.45 14.71 20.55
N ASP A 281 -15.07 13.94 21.44
CA ASP A 281 -15.03 14.22 22.87
C ASP A 281 -13.74 13.66 23.47
N LEU A 282 -12.80 14.55 23.79
CA LEU A 282 -11.47 14.18 24.30
C LEU A 282 -11.55 13.42 25.63
N GLY A 283 -12.52 13.74 26.51
CA GLY A 283 -12.69 13.06 27.78
C GLY A 283 -13.15 11.61 27.59
N VAL A 284 -14.11 11.41 26.71
CA VAL A 284 -14.62 10.07 26.34
C VAL A 284 -13.53 9.28 25.67
N GLU A 285 -12.78 9.86 24.74
CA GLU A 285 -11.75 9.17 23.99
C GLU A 285 -10.55 8.78 24.89
N LYS A 286 -10.10 9.65 25.77
CA LYS A 286 -9.06 9.36 26.76
C LYS A 286 -9.47 8.21 27.68
N ALA A 287 -10.72 8.21 28.14
CA ALA A 287 -11.27 7.13 28.97
C ALA A 287 -11.32 5.81 28.20
N ARG A 288 -11.72 5.82 26.91
CA ARG A 288 -11.73 4.66 26.03
C ARG A 288 -10.33 4.09 25.86
N LEU A 289 -9.38 4.89 25.44
CA LEU A 289 -7.98 4.47 25.22
C LEU A 289 -7.35 3.92 26.50
N THR A 290 -7.61 4.52 27.64
CA THR A 290 -7.13 4.03 28.95
C THR A 290 -7.70 2.64 29.29
N LYS A 291 -8.99 2.45 29.03
CA LYS A 291 -9.66 1.16 29.25
C LYS A 291 -9.13 0.08 28.30
N ASP A 292 -8.97 0.42 27.02
CA ASP A 292 -8.48 -0.51 26.00
C ASP A 292 -7.02 -0.91 26.30
N LEU A 293 -6.18 0.06 26.74
CA LEU A 293 -4.80 -0.22 27.16
C LEU A 293 -4.77 -1.18 28.33
N ALA A 294 -5.55 -0.93 29.39
CA ALA A 294 -5.60 -1.82 30.56
C ALA A 294 -6.02 -3.25 30.19
N LYS A 295 -6.97 -3.38 29.24
CA LYS A 295 -7.39 -4.69 28.72
C LYS A 295 -6.28 -5.38 27.93
N ALA A 296 -5.61 -4.67 27.03
CA ALA A 296 -4.52 -5.21 26.22
C ALA A 296 -3.32 -5.65 27.10
N GLU A 297 -2.98 -4.87 28.12
CA GLU A 297 -1.94 -5.21 29.10
C GLU A 297 -2.27 -6.46 29.91
N ASP A 298 -3.53 -6.61 30.35
CA ASP A 298 -3.99 -7.81 31.04
C ASP A 298 -3.92 -9.05 30.15
N GLU A 299 -4.35 -8.94 28.89
CA GLU A 299 -4.28 -10.03 27.92
C GLU A 299 -2.82 -10.41 27.58
N ALA A 300 -1.93 -9.45 27.37
CA ALA A 300 -0.50 -9.69 27.16
C ALA A 300 0.13 -10.38 28.37
N SER A 301 -0.14 -9.89 29.60
CA SER A 301 0.35 -10.49 30.83
C SER A 301 -0.13 -11.94 31.04
N LYS A 302 -1.38 -12.24 30.69
CA LYS A 302 -1.91 -13.62 30.74
C LYS A 302 -1.20 -14.54 29.76
N THR A 303 -0.93 -14.06 28.54
CA THR A 303 -0.22 -14.83 27.51
C THR A 303 1.25 -15.04 27.91
N GLU A 304 1.92 -14.01 28.41
CA GLU A 304 3.30 -14.07 28.90
C GLU A 304 3.44 -15.05 30.07
N LYS A 305 2.55 -14.99 31.06
CA LYS A 305 2.52 -15.97 32.19
C LYS A 305 2.36 -17.40 31.71
N LYS A 306 1.55 -17.64 30.67
CA LYS A 306 1.41 -18.99 30.10
C LYS A 306 2.68 -19.46 29.44
N LEU A 307 3.35 -18.58 28.66
CA LEU A 307 4.63 -18.88 28.03
C LEU A 307 5.79 -19.01 29.02
N GLY A 308 5.71 -18.33 30.17
CA GLY A 308 6.67 -18.47 31.27
C GLY A 308 6.50 -19.74 32.11
N ASN A 309 5.41 -20.51 31.92
CA ASN A 309 5.17 -21.77 32.61
C ASN A 309 5.90 -22.92 31.89
N GLU A 310 7.02 -23.38 32.46
CA GLU A 310 7.83 -24.47 31.90
C GLU A 310 7.03 -25.77 31.70
N ASN A 311 6.09 -26.07 32.59
CA ASN A 311 5.22 -27.24 32.45
C ASN A 311 4.27 -27.14 31.26
N PHE A 312 3.83 -25.95 30.92
CA PHE A 312 3.02 -25.72 29.73
C PHE A 312 3.87 -25.84 28.45
N VAL A 313 4.99 -25.15 28.41
CA VAL A 313 5.86 -25.09 27.21
C VAL A 313 6.43 -26.48 26.88
N SER A 314 6.79 -27.28 27.89
CA SER A 314 7.34 -28.63 27.69
C SER A 314 6.30 -29.67 27.23
N ARG A 315 5.02 -29.47 27.54
CA ARG A 315 3.94 -30.41 27.20
C ARG A 315 3.11 -30.01 25.99
N ALA A 316 3.11 -28.73 25.65
CA ALA A 316 2.37 -28.21 24.48
C ALA A 316 3.08 -28.59 23.17
N LYS A 317 2.28 -28.77 22.11
CA LYS A 317 2.84 -28.96 20.77
C LYS A 317 3.63 -27.70 20.36
N PRO A 318 4.78 -27.83 19.67
CA PRO A 318 5.60 -26.69 19.24
C PRO A 318 4.81 -25.62 18.45
N GLU A 319 3.84 -26.06 17.66
CA GLU A 319 2.95 -25.18 16.89
C GLU A 319 2.10 -24.27 17.78
N ILE A 320 1.57 -24.81 18.90
CA ILE A 320 0.77 -24.02 19.87
C ILE A 320 1.65 -23.01 20.61
N VAL A 321 2.87 -23.40 20.95
CA VAL A 321 3.82 -22.48 21.60
C VAL A 321 4.20 -21.34 20.65
N GLN A 322 4.40 -21.64 19.37
CA GLN A 322 4.71 -20.65 18.36
C GLN A 322 3.52 -19.70 18.14
N GLU A 323 2.31 -20.21 17.99
CA GLU A 323 1.08 -19.40 17.88
C GLU A 323 0.91 -18.46 19.08
N MET A 324 1.20 -18.93 20.28
CA MET A 324 1.12 -18.09 21.49
C MET A 324 2.21 -17.00 21.53
N ARG A 325 3.39 -17.25 20.98
CA ARG A 325 4.43 -16.23 20.84
C ARG A 325 4.03 -15.11 19.86
N GLU A 326 3.51 -15.50 18.71
CA GLU A 326 2.98 -14.57 17.70
C GLU A 326 1.80 -13.74 18.26
N ARG A 327 0.94 -14.38 19.04
CA ARG A 327 -0.15 -13.70 19.76
C ARG A 327 0.39 -12.70 20.79
N LEU A 328 1.42 -13.05 21.55
CA LEU A 328 2.04 -12.14 22.52
C LEU A 328 2.66 -10.92 21.84
N GLU A 329 3.37 -11.14 20.75
CA GLU A 329 3.96 -10.05 19.95
C GLU A 329 2.86 -9.08 19.43
N THR A 330 1.75 -9.63 18.94
CA THR A 330 0.60 -8.83 18.50
C THR A 330 0.00 -8.01 19.64
N GLN A 331 -0.18 -8.62 20.82
CA GLN A 331 -0.73 -7.95 22.01
C GLN A 331 0.21 -6.86 22.56
N GLN A 332 1.51 -7.12 22.57
CA GLN A 332 2.52 -6.10 22.96
C GLN A 332 2.54 -4.94 21.96
N GLY A 333 2.46 -5.21 20.66
CA GLY A 333 2.31 -4.17 19.64
C GLY A 333 1.07 -3.31 19.84
N GLU A 334 -0.06 -3.91 20.24
CA GLU A 334 -1.29 -3.17 20.58
C GLU A 334 -1.09 -2.25 21.79
N CYS A 335 -0.45 -2.73 22.85
CA CYS A 335 -0.13 -1.91 24.02
C CYS A 335 0.74 -0.70 23.64
N VAL A 336 1.74 -0.89 22.78
CA VAL A 336 2.61 0.21 22.30
C VAL A 336 1.78 1.25 21.55
N ARG A 337 0.90 0.82 20.64
CA ARG A 337 0.02 1.72 19.87
C ARG A 337 -0.91 2.52 20.78
N LEU A 338 -1.57 1.88 21.74
CA LEU A 338 -2.50 2.55 22.66
C LEU A 338 -1.80 3.54 23.57
N ARG A 339 -0.58 3.23 24.04
CA ARG A 339 0.24 4.19 24.81
C ARG A 339 0.64 5.40 23.97
N ALA A 340 1.04 5.17 22.72
CA ALA A 340 1.37 6.27 21.81
C ALA A 340 0.15 7.15 21.52
N ALA A 341 -1.02 6.57 21.31
CA ALA A 341 -2.27 7.30 21.13
C ALA A 341 -2.61 8.18 22.35
N LEU A 342 -2.50 7.64 23.57
CA LEU A 342 -2.70 8.40 24.80
C LEU A 342 -1.69 9.54 24.95
N ALA A 343 -0.42 9.32 24.62
CA ALA A 343 0.63 10.34 24.68
C ALA A 343 0.39 11.49 23.69
N ARG A 344 -0.30 11.25 22.58
CA ARG A 344 -0.61 12.27 21.55
C ARG A 344 -1.67 13.28 22.00
N ILE A 345 -2.53 12.92 22.95
CA ILE A 345 -3.63 13.77 23.41
C ILE A 345 -3.41 14.33 24.83
N GLY A 346 -2.22 14.12 25.39
CA GLY A 346 -1.76 14.71 26.65
C GLY A 346 -2.23 13.96 27.86
#